data_c245a95199f0df65ba7d11c59523afa0
#
_entry.id   c245a95199f0df65ba7d11c59523afa0
#
_cell.length_a   1.000
_cell.length_b   1.000
_cell.length_c   1.000
_cell.angle_alpha   90.00
_cell.angle_beta   90.00
_cell.angle_gamma   90.00
#
_symmetry.space_group_name_H-M   'P 1'
#
loop_
_entity.id
_entity.type
_entity.pdbx_description
1 polymer ?
#
loop_
_entity_poly.entity_id
_entity_poly.type
_entity_poly.pdbx_seq_one_letter_code
_entity_poly.pdbx_strand_id
1 'polypeptide(L)'
;MPDISYVLPVYNKAAVLPFFIRSLRQQTGDFSAEYIFVDDASSDDSLSVLRAETAGIADVQIVENTDNKGPAVRLNQGAKVATGEFLVLFDCDEVIAPNAVATLLGLARRHGADMVHGKWHKTGDAIADIHAREIPADIATQVHENPLKRALGKGLVRMTWLVERGLFAKAGGCDEGVFIQDESLPLRLAAQARCLLDTTAVVTWVPDEGSHLSDNKIQQHHDRFMTFYHFLRQHPQLDATYRQKLGQKCISAARKALRDGYAMPGLKLQFAYFAAKLGLFKADGAFLDALYTAFKMIPAVRRPD
;
A
#
# COMPACT_ATOMS: atom_id res chain seq x y z
N MET A 1 -25.81 4.85 0.62
CA MET A 1 -24.34 4.94 0.59
C MET A 1 -23.83 3.57 1.04
N PRO A 2 -23.03 2.87 0.27
CA PRO A 2 -22.56 1.54 0.67
C PRO A 2 -21.63 1.63 1.89
N ASP A 3 -21.50 0.52 2.61
CA ASP A 3 -20.54 0.42 3.72
C ASP A 3 -19.10 0.42 3.19
N ILE A 4 -18.89 -0.23 2.04
CA ILE A 4 -17.56 -0.53 1.49
C ILE A 4 -17.45 -0.08 0.03
N SER A 5 -16.33 0.55 -0.31
CA SER A 5 -15.85 0.65 -1.68
C SER A 5 -14.56 -0.14 -1.83
N TYR A 6 -14.56 -1.17 -2.68
CA TYR A 6 -13.31 -1.78 -3.11
C TYR A 6 -12.67 -0.87 -4.16
N VAL A 7 -11.41 -0.47 -3.95
CA VAL A 7 -10.63 0.33 -4.90
C VAL A 7 -9.46 -0.50 -5.40
N LEU A 8 -9.53 -0.94 -6.64
CA LEU A 8 -8.78 -2.05 -7.19
C LEU A 8 -8.02 -1.65 -8.47
N PRO A 9 -6.75 -1.22 -8.37
CA PRO A 9 -5.90 -1.00 -9.54
C PRO A 9 -5.62 -2.31 -10.28
N VAL A 10 -5.71 -2.27 -11.60
CA VAL A 10 -5.48 -3.42 -12.50
C VAL A 10 -4.42 -3.04 -13.53
N TYR A 11 -3.39 -3.87 -13.69
CA TYR A 11 -2.42 -3.76 -14.79
C TYR A 11 -1.84 -5.11 -15.14
N ASN A 12 -2.15 -5.61 -16.34
CA ASN A 12 -1.67 -6.89 -16.87
C ASN A 12 -1.91 -8.06 -15.89
N LYS A 13 -3.18 -8.26 -15.53
CA LYS A 13 -3.64 -9.26 -14.56
C LYS A 13 -4.62 -10.29 -15.15
N ALA A 14 -4.72 -10.42 -16.50
CA ALA A 14 -5.68 -11.30 -17.16
C ALA A 14 -5.67 -12.73 -16.58
N ALA A 15 -4.51 -13.29 -16.30
CA ALA A 15 -4.37 -14.65 -15.81
C ALA A 15 -4.86 -14.87 -14.37
N VAL A 16 -4.86 -13.82 -13.53
CA VAL A 16 -5.14 -13.93 -12.08
C VAL A 16 -6.50 -13.32 -11.69
N LEU A 17 -7.04 -12.39 -12.48
CA LEU A 17 -8.33 -11.74 -12.21
C LEU A 17 -9.49 -12.72 -11.98
N PRO A 18 -9.66 -13.84 -12.71
CA PRO A 18 -10.75 -14.77 -12.44
C PRO A 18 -10.75 -15.33 -11.01
N PHE A 19 -9.57 -15.59 -10.47
CA PHE A 19 -9.42 -16.14 -9.11
C PHE A 19 -9.69 -15.07 -8.05
N PHE A 20 -9.18 -13.86 -8.27
CA PHE A 20 -9.45 -12.72 -7.40
C PHE A 20 -10.96 -12.40 -7.37
N ILE A 21 -11.61 -12.25 -8.54
CA ILE A 21 -13.04 -11.93 -8.64
C ILE A 21 -13.91 -13.05 -8.05
N ARG A 22 -13.51 -14.31 -8.24
CA ARG A 22 -14.17 -15.43 -7.54
C ARG A 22 -14.13 -15.25 -6.03
N SER A 23 -13.00 -14.84 -5.45
CA SER A 23 -12.88 -14.59 -4.01
C SER A 23 -13.69 -13.39 -3.55
N LEU A 24 -13.86 -12.36 -4.39
CA LEU A 24 -14.80 -11.25 -4.13
C LEU A 24 -16.25 -11.74 -4.06
N ARG A 25 -16.67 -12.59 -5.00
CA ARG A 25 -18.03 -13.16 -5.02
C ARG A 25 -18.31 -14.07 -3.81
N GLN A 26 -17.26 -14.62 -3.20
CA GLN A 26 -17.36 -15.50 -2.03
C GLN A 26 -17.36 -14.73 -0.71
N GLN A 27 -17.27 -13.40 -0.73
CA GLN A 27 -17.33 -12.62 0.50
C GLN A 27 -18.65 -12.81 1.22
N THR A 28 -18.57 -13.07 2.52
CA THR A 28 -19.70 -13.28 3.43
C THR A 28 -19.79 -12.13 4.44
N GLY A 29 -20.99 -11.93 4.99
CA GLY A 29 -21.26 -10.92 6.00
C GLY A 29 -22.34 -9.94 5.56
N ASP A 30 -22.83 -9.16 6.52
CA ASP A 30 -23.89 -8.18 6.31
C ASP A 30 -23.27 -6.79 6.09
N PHE A 31 -22.95 -6.48 4.84
CA PHE A 31 -22.47 -5.17 4.40
C PHE A 31 -22.80 -4.95 2.92
N SER A 32 -23.04 -3.70 2.57
CA SER A 32 -23.22 -3.27 1.19
C SER A 32 -21.88 -2.83 0.59
N ALA A 33 -21.64 -3.16 -0.68
CA ALA A 33 -20.37 -2.86 -1.33
C ALA A 33 -20.54 -2.37 -2.77
N GLU A 34 -19.63 -1.51 -3.21
CA GLU A 34 -19.37 -1.18 -4.61
C GLU A 34 -17.95 -1.59 -4.98
N TYR A 35 -17.71 -1.83 -6.27
CA TYR A 35 -16.43 -2.33 -6.78
C TYR A 35 -15.91 -1.40 -7.87
N ILE A 36 -14.78 -0.75 -7.61
CA ILE A 36 -14.17 0.22 -8.51
C ILE A 36 -12.85 -0.36 -9.01
N PHE A 37 -12.86 -0.92 -10.21
CA PHE A 37 -11.66 -1.38 -10.89
C PHE A 37 -11.08 -0.24 -11.72
N VAL A 38 -9.78 0.01 -11.56
CA VAL A 38 -9.10 1.09 -12.29
C VAL A 38 -7.98 0.47 -13.12
N ASP A 39 -8.24 0.31 -14.41
CA ASP A 39 -7.24 -0.21 -15.34
C ASP A 39 -6.16 0.83 -15.62
N ASP A 40 -4.91 0.41 -15.51
CA ASP A 40 -3.72 1.25 -15.68
C ASP A 40 -3.10 1.07 -17.07
N ALA A 41 -3.93 1.11 -18.12
CA ALA A 41 -3.55 0.86 -19.52
C ALA A 41 -2.96 -0.55 -19.73
N SER A 42 -3.70 -1.58 -19.30
CA SER A 42 -3.30 -2.97 -19.54
C SER A 42 -3.13 -3.25 -21.03
N SER A 43 -2.06 -3.96 -21.37
CA SER A 43 -1.75 -4.36 -22.75
C SER A 43 -2.10 -5.84 -23.05
N ASP A 44 -2.53 -6.59 -22.02
CA ASP A 44 -3.04 -7.94 -22.10
C ASP A 44 -4.58 -7.97 -22.11
N ASP A 45 -5.18 -9.14 -22.00
CA ASP A 45 -6.63 -9.32 -22.00
C ASP A 45 -7.33 -8.91 -20.68
N SER A 46 -6.65 -8.19 -19.77
CA SER A 46 -7.20 -7.83 -18.45
C SER A 46 -8.57 -7.16 -18.52
N LEU A 47 -8.78 -6.19 -19.42
CA LEU A 47 -10.06 -5.49 -19.56
C LEU A 47 -11.18 -6.41 -20.01
N SER A 48 -10.93 -7.28 -21.00
CA SER A 48 -11.94 -8.24 -21.49
C SER A 48 -12.30 -9.26 -20.43
N VAL A 49 -11.30 -9.80 -19.72
CA VAL A 49 -11.48 -10.72 -18.58
C VAL A 49 -12.27 -10.03 -17.46
N LEU A 50 -11.87 -8.81 -17.10
CA LEU A 50 -12.55 -8.04 -16.06
C LEU A 50 -14.03 -7.84 -16.34
N ARG A 51 -14.38 -7.43 -17.57
CA ARG A 51 -15.79 -7.27 -17.98
C ARG A 51 -16.55 -8.59 -17.93
N ALA A 52 -15.94 -9.67 -18.39
CA ALA A 52 -16.57 -11.00 -18.38
C ALA A 52 -16.78 -11.52 -16.95
N GLU A 53 -15.75 -11.44 -16.12
CA GLU A 53 -15.78 -11.96 -14.75
C GLU A 53 -16.63 -11.11 -13.80
N THR A 54 -16.80 -9.81 -14.05
CA THR A 54 -17.64 -8.94 -13.23
C THR A 54 -19.11 -8.92 -13.70
N ALA A 55 -19.42 -9.53 -14.83
CA ALA A 55 -20.80 -9.62 -15.32
C ALA A 55 -21.73 -10.24 -14.26
N GLY A 56 -22.83 -9.51 -13.96
CA GLY A 56 -23.81 -9.91 -12.93
C GLY A 56 -23.41 -9.61 -11.48
N ILE A 57 -22.27 -8.96 -11.22
CA ILE A 57 -22.01 -8.33 -9.93
C ILE A 57 -22.64 -6.93 -9.96
N ALA A 58 -23.42 -6.60 -8.92
CA ALA A 58 -24.01 -5.27 -8.80
C ALA A 58 -22.93 -4.23 -8.43
N ASP A 59 -23.19 -2.95 -8.77
CA ASP A 59 -22.41 -1.80 -8.37
C ASP A 59 -20.91 -1.89 -8.76
N VAL A 60 -20.62 -2.42 -9.93
CA VAL A 60 -19.27 -2.46 -10.53
C VAL A 60 -19.06 -1.27 -11.44
N GLN A 61 -17.96 -0.56 -11.21
CA GLN A 61 -17.44 0.47 -12.09
C GLN A 61 -16.05 0.08 -12.59
N ILE A 62 -15.84 0.14 -13.91
CA ILE A 62 -14.53 -0.06 -14.54
C ILE A 62 -14.08 1.30 -15.11
N VAL A 63 -12.98 1.81 -14.59
CA VAL A 63 -12.34 3.05 -15.05
C VAL A 63 -11.16 2.67 -15.93
N GLU A 64 -11.23 3.00 -17.21
CA GLU A 64 -10.21 2.68 -18.21
C GLU A 64 -9.29 3.88 -18.42
N ASN A 65 -7.99 3.62 -18.49
CA ASN A 65 -7.00 4.65 -18.79
C ASN A 65 -6.18 4.27 -20.02
N THR A 66 -5.58 5.26 -20.66
CA THR A 66 -4.76 5.10 -21.88
C THR A 66 -3.27 5.18 -21.63
N ASP A 67 -2.87 5.48 -20.40
CA ASP A 67 -1.48 5.61 -19.98
C ASP A 67 -1.22 4.86 -18.68
N ASN A 68 -0.03 4.27 -18.54
CA ASN A 68 0.38 3.58 -17.32
C ASN A 68 1.06 4.55 -16.36
N LYS A 69 0.38 4.87 -15.26
CA LYS A 69 0.88 5.77 -14.19
C LYS A 69 1.15 5.08 -12.85
N GLY A 70 0.91 3.80 -12.79
CA GLY A 70 1.15 3.00 -11.61
C GLY A 70 0.02 2.99 -10.58
N PRO A 71 0.08 2.03 -9.66
CA PRO A 71 -1.02 1.74 -8.74
C PRO A 71 -1.30 2.87 -7.74
N ALA A 72 -0.32 3.71 -7.39
CA ALA A 72 -0.53 4.85 -6.50
C ALA A 72 -1.52 5.88 -7.10
N VAL A 73 -1.33 6.22 -8.39
CA VAL A 73 -2.21 7.14 -9.11
C VAL A 73 -3.60 6.53 -9.29
N ARG A 74 -3.67 5.23 -9.62
CA ARG A 74 -4.96 4.54 -9.86
C ARG A 74 -5.76 4.34 -8.58
N LEU A 75 -5.12 4.09 -7.45
CA LEU A 75 -5.78 4.10 -6.15
C LEU A 75 -6.40 5.46 -5.83
N ASN A 76 -5.66 6.54 -6.05
CA ASN A 76 -6.20 7.90 -5.87
C ASN A 76 -7.37 8.19 -6.81
N GLN A 77 -7.28 7.73 -8.06
CA GLN A 77 -8.35 7.89 -9.06
C GLN A 77 -9.61 7.14 -8.63
N GLY A 78 -9.51 5.88 -8.24
CA GLY A 78 -10.64 5.09 -7.77
C GLY A 78 -11.24 5.63 -6.46
N ALA A 79 -10.41 6.06 -5.51
CA ALA A 79 -10.89 6.64 -4.26
C ALA A 79 -11.67 7.96 -4.44
N LYS A 80 -11.43 8.71 -5.52
CA LYS A 80 -12.20 9.94 -5.84
C LYS A 80 -13.65 9.65 -6.24
N VAL A 81 -13.92 8.51 -6.84
CA VAL A 81 -15.27 8.11 -7.26
C VAL A 81 -15.96 7.20 -6.24
N ALA A 82 -15.21 6.69 -5.28
CA ALA A 82 -15.72 5.87 -4.19
C ALA A 82 -16.72 6.64 -3.30
N THR A 83 -17.83 5.98 -2.96
CA THR A 83 -18.91 6.55 -2.15
C THR A 83 -19.09 5.86 -0.81
N GLY A 84 -18.50 4.69 -0.59
CA GLY A 84 -18.59 3.90 0.65
C GLY A 84 -18.03 4.60 1.87
N GLU A 85 -18.46 4.17 3.04
CA GLU A 85 -17.94 4.64 4.33
C GLU A 85 -16.47 4.30 4.49
N PHE A 86 -16.11 3.05 4.14
CA PHE A 86 -14.73 2.55 4.17
C PHE A 86 -14.25 2.13 2.78
N LEU A 87 -12.95 2.28 2.55
CA LEU A 87 -12.24 1.76 1.39
C LEU A 87 -11.55 0.44 1.76
N VAL A 88 -11.74 -0.58 0.94
CA VAL A 88 -10.94 -1.80 0.94
C VAL A 88 -9.85 -1.65 -0.11
N LEU A 89 -8.60 -1.75 0.33
CA LEU A 89 -7.41 -1.57 -0.48
C LEU A 89 -6.63 -2.89 -0.50
N PHE A 90 -6.97 -3.76 -1.46
CA PHE A 90 -6.33 -5.06 -1.67
C PHE A 90 -5.74 -5.12 -3.08
N ASP A 91 -4.74 -5.96 -3.27
CA ASP A 91 -4.14 -6.20 -4.59
C ASP A 91 -4.95 -7.25 -5.37
N CYS A 92 -5.14 -7.05 -6.69
CA CYS A 92 -5.97 -7.93 -7.53
C CYS A 92 -5.30 -9.26 -7.94
N ASP A 93 -4.15 -9.61 -7.37
CA ASP A 93 -3.42 -10.85 -7.60
C ASP A 93 -3.32 -11.74 -6.35
N GLU A 94 -4.23 -11.52 -5.41
CA GLU A 94 -4.33 -12.28 -4.17
C GLU A 94 -5.71 -12.96 -4.07
N VAL A 95 -5.87 -13.93 -3.19
CA VAL A 95 -7.16 -14.56 -2.88
C VAL A 95 -7.63 -14.06 -1.51
N ILE A 96 -8.83 -13.50 -1.45
CA ILE A 96 -9.39 -12.91 -0.23
C ILE A 96 -10.05 -14.00 0.62
N ALA A 97 -9.84 -14.00 1.94
CA ALA A 97 -10.55 -14.88 2.87
C ALA A 97 -12.07 -14.59 2.84
N PRO A 98 -12.95 -15.62 2.90
CA PRO A 98 -14.39 -15.44 2.68
C PRO A 98 -15.07 -14.40 3.58
N ASN A 99 -14.62 -14.23 4.82
CA ASN A 99 -15.16 -13.30 5.79
C ASN A 99 -14.22 -12.11 6.10
N ALA A 100 -13.25 -11.83 5.21
CA ALA A 100 -12.20 -10.84 5.46
C ALA A 100 -12.77 -9.44 5.71
N VAL A 101 -13.61 -8.96 4.80
CA VAL A 101 -14.13 -7.59 4.86
C VAL A 101 -15.11 -7.43 6.01
N ALA A 102 -15.99 -8.40 6.24
CA ALA A 102 -16.89 -8.38 7.41
C ALA A 102 -16.10 -8.35 8.72
N THR A 103 -15.00 -9.10 8.80
CA THR A 103 -14.11 -9.10 9.97
C THR A 103 -13.46 -7.73 10.19
N LEU A 104 -12.85 -7.16 9.15
CA LEU A 104 -12.19 -5.85 9.26
C LEU A 104 -13.20 -4.74 9.58
N LEU A 105 -14.38 -4.74 8.94
CA LEU A 105 -15.44 -3.76 9.18
C LEU A 105 -15.98 -3.86 10.61
N GLY A 106 -16.24 -5.09 11.08
CA GLY A 106 -16.65 -5.34 12.44
C GLY A 106 -15.64 -4.85 13.49
N LEU A 107 -14.33 -5.04 13.21
CA LEU A 107 -13.26 -4.53 14.06
C LEU A 107 -13.20 -2.99 14.02
N ALA A 108 -13.28 -2.37 12.85
CA ALA A 108 -13.29 -0.91 12.70
C ALA A 108 -14.43 -0.29 13.53
N ARG A 109 -15.64 -0.78 13.36
CA ARG A 109 -16.83 -0.29 14.06
C ARG A 109 -16.77 -0.52 15.58
N ARG A 110 -16.32 -1.71 16.01
CA ARG A 110 -16.21 -2.06 17.45
C ARG A 110 -15.21 -1.19 18.19
N HIS A 111 -14.10 -0.85 17.55
CA HIS A 111 -12.99 -0.12 18.19
C HIS A 111 -12.95 1.37 17.81
N GLY A 112 -13.85 1.84 16.95
CA GLY A 112 -13.80 3.20 16.41
C GLY A 112 -12.52 3.48 15.64
N ALA A 113 -11.97 2.44 14.99
CA ALA A 113 -10.73 2.56 14.24
C ALA A 113 -11.00 3.12 12.83
N ASP A 114 -10.25 4.14 12.45
CA ASP A 114 -10.34 4.76 11.14
C ASP A 114 -9.39 4.11 10.10
N MET A 115 -8.50 3.20 10.57
CA MET A 115 -7.74 2.30 9.69
C MET A 115 -7.47 0.95 10.39
N VAL A 116 -7.71 -0.14 9.68
CA VAL A 116 -7.49 -1.51 10.15
C VAL A 116 -6.56 -2.23 9.19
N HIS A 117 -5.53 -2.88 9.73
CA HIS A 117 -4.54 -3.63 8.98
C HIS A 117 -4.65 -5.13 9.28
N GLY A 118 -4.98 -5.91 8.27
CA GLY A 118 -4.98 -7.37 8.34
C GLY A 118 -3.60 -7.97 8.08
N LYS A 119 -3.48 -9.28 8.23
CA LYS A 119 -2.32 -10.06 7.81
C LYS A 119 -2.56 -10.67 6.42
N TRP A 120 -1.47 -11.07 5.83
CA TRP A 120 -1.44 -11.85 4.61
C TRP A 120 -0.68 -13.15 4.85
N HIS A 121 -0.97 -14.16 4.06
CA HIS A 121 -0.30 -15.45 4.10
C HIS A 121 0.30 -15.76 2.72
N LYS A 122 1.63 -15.90 2.66
CA LYS A 122 2.28 -16.36 1.43
C LYS A 122 2.18 -17.88 1.37
N THR A 123 1.59 -18.41 0.29
CA THR A 123 1.53 -19.84 0.05
C THR A 123 2.62 -20.24 -0.95
N GLY A 124 2.92 -21.55 -1.05
CA GLY A 124 3.71 -22.11 -2.15
C GLY A 124 2.86 -22.53 -3.34
N ASP A 125 1.55 -22.23 -3.32
CA ASP A 125 0.60 -22.71 -4.31
C ASP A 125 0.42 -21.71 -5.45
N ALA A 126 0.06 -22.21 -6.62
CA ALA A 126 -0.46 -21.37 -7.71
C ALA A 126 -1.79 -20.73 -7.29
N ILE A 127 -2.11 -19.55 -7.82
CA ILE A 127 -3.33 -18.83 -7.44
C ILE A 127 -4.61 -19.67 -7.66
N ALA A 128 -4.61 -20.56 -8.66
CA ALA A 128 -5.72 -21.46 -8.97
C ALA A 128 -6.00 -22.46 -7.84
N ASP A 129 -4.97 -22.86 -7.10
CA ASP A 129 -5.01 -23.89 -6.07
C ASP A 129 -5.15 -23.31 -4.66
N ILE A 130 -5.19 -21.98 -4.53
CA ILE A 130 -5.37 -21.31 -3.23
C ILE A 130 -6.80 -21.51 -2.73
N HIS A 131 -6.92 -22.16 -1.59
CA HIS A 131 -8.16 -22.28 -0.82
C HIS A 131 -8.06 -21.41 0.44
N ALA A 132 -8.39 -20.10 0.31
CA ALA A 132 -8.39 -19.20 1.45
C ALA A 132 -9.39 -19.68 2.50
N ARG A 133 -8.94 -19.71 3.77
CA ARG A 133 -9.77 -20.14 4.90
C ARG A 133 -10.50 -18.99 5.51
N GLU A 134 -11.64 -19.26 6.11
CA GLU A 134 -12.32 -18.29 6.97
C GLU A 134 -11.43 -17.87 8.14
N ILE A 135 -11.51 -16.60 8.49
CA ILE A 135 -10.84 -16.04 9.65
C ILE A 135 -11.58 -16.52 10.90
N PRO A 136 -10.90 -17.16 11.86
CA PRO A 136 -11.52 -17.63 13.08
C PRO A 136 -11.95 -16.45 13.97
N ALA A 137 -12.86 -16.73 14.92
CA ALA A 137 -13.39 -15.71 15.82
C ALA A 137 -12.37 -15.23 16.88
N ASP A 138 -11.38 -16.03 17.21
CA ASP A 138 -10.39 -15.82 18.27
C ASP A 138 -9.12 -15.08 17.80
N ILE A 139 -9.27 -14.15 16.85
CA ILE A 139 -8.17 -13.31 16.37
C ILE A 139 -7.71 -12.31 17.42
N ALA A 140 -6.39 -12.11 17.52
CA ALA A 140 -5.85 -11.05 18.34
C ALA A 140 -5.91 -9.69 17.61
N THR A 141 -6.13 -8.65 18.39
CA THR A 141 -6.16 -7.25 17.93
C THR A 141 -5.28 -6.37 18.79
N GLN A 142 -4.67 -5.37 18.19
CA GLN A 142 -3.89 -4.36 18.89
C GLN A 142 -4.28 -2.96 18.39
N VAL A 143 -4.83 -2.16 19.29
CA VAL A 143 -5.17 -0.77 19.05
C VAL A 143 -3.93 0.11 19.27
N HIS A 144 -3.66 1.02 18.33
CA HIS A 144 -2.57 1.98 18.41
C HIS A 144 -3.12 3.41 18.43
N GLU A 145 -3.08 4.04 19.60
CA GLU A 145 -3.45 5.45 19.79
C GLU A 145 -2.44 6.42 19.17
N ASN A 146 -1.26 5.93 18.80
CA ASN A 146 -0.27 6.68 18.03
C ASN A 146 0.04 5.96 16.72
N PRO A 147 -0.83 6.10 15.70
CA PRO A 147 -0.69 5.43 14.42
C PRO A 147 0.63 5.74 13.73
N LEU A 148 1.09 7.00 13.77
CA LEU A 148 2.37 7.41 13.14
C LEU A 148 3.57 6.69 13.75
N LYS A 149 3.60 6.52 15.08
CA LYS A 149 4.64 5.73 15.76
C LYS A 149 4.64 4.29 15.28
N ARG A 150 3.45 3.71 15.09
CA ARG A 150 3.27 2.34 14.58
C ARG A 150 3.73 2.23 13.11
N ALA A 151 3.34 3.15 12.24
CA ALA A 151 3.71 3.14 10.82
C ALA A 151 5.23 3.32 10.61
N LEU A 152 5.90 4.07 11.46
CA LEU A 152 7.36 4.18 11.46
C LEU A 152 8.07 2.93 12.00
N GLY A 153 7.35 1.96 12.51
CA GLY A 153 7.84 0.64 12.90
C GLY A 153 8.11 -0.27 11.71
N LYS A 154 7.89 -1.58 11.89
CA LYS A 154 8.03 -2.60 10.87
C LYS A 154 6.65 -3.16 10.46
N GLY A 155 6.53 -3.62 9.23
CA GLY A 155 5.47 -4.56 8.82
C GLY A 155 4.13 -3.96 8.40
N LEU A 156 4.09 -2.71 7.94
CA LEU A 156 2.88 -2.14 7.32
C LEU A 156 3.08 -1.93 5.79
N VAL A 157 3.54 -2.96 5.10
CA VAL A 157 4.01 -2.87 3.71
C VAL A 157 3.20 -3.75 2.75
N ARG A 158 1.94 -3.99 3.02
CA ARG A 158 1.04 -4.74 2.13
C ARG A 158 -0.32 -4.07 2.08
N MET A 159 -1.00 -4.23 0.95
CA MET A 159 -2.34 -3.67 0.73
C MET A 159 -3.41 -4.60 1.33
N THR A 160 -3.44 -4.69 2.66
CA THR A 160 -4.43 -5.46 3.44
C THR A 160 -5.23 -4.54 4.36
N TRP A 161 -5.68 -3.40 3.80
CA TRP A 161 -6.25 -2.29 4.55
C TRP A 161 -7.74 -2.15 4.38
N LEU A 162 -8.43 -1.88 5.49
CA LEU A 162 -9.71 -1.20 5.53
C LEU A 162 -9.46 0.20 6.10
N VAL A 163 -9.88 1.25 5.38
CA VAL A 163 -9.58 2.65 5.72
C VAL A 163 -10.85 3.48 5.60
N GLU A 164 -11.18 4.28 6.59
CA GLU A 164 -12.26 5.27 6.49
C GLU A 164 -12.00 6.20 5.30
N ARG A 165 -12.98 6.35 4.39
CA ARG A 165 -12.83 7.18 3.18
C ARG A 165 -12.47 8.63 3.51
N GLY A 166 -13.03 9.17 4.59
CA GLY A 166 -12.69 10.50 5.09
C GLY A 166 -11.22 10.63 5.50
N LEU A 167 -10.67 9.61 6.14
CA LEU A 167 -9.24 9.54 6.47
C LEU A 167 -8.37 9.51 5.21
N PHE A 168 -8.73 8.67 4.21
CA PHE A 168 -7.98 8.60 2.94
C PHE A 168 -7.92 9.98 2.25
N ALA A 169 -9.07 10.67 2.15
CA ALA A 169 -9.14 12.00 1.57
C ALA A 169 -8.34 13.03 2.37
N LYS A 170 -8.43 13.02 3.71
CA LYS A 170 -7.69 13.92 4.61
C LYS A 170 -6.17 13.72 4.50
N ALA A 171 -5.72 12.47 4.32
CA ALA A 171 -4.31 12.15 4.14
C ALA A 171 -3.79 12.55 2.75
N GLY A 172 -4.68 12.92 1.82
CA GLY A 172 -4.35 13.22 0.43
C GLY A 172 -3.97 11.98 -0.38
N GLY A 173 -4.44 10.80 0.03
CA GLY A 173 -4.21 9.52 -0.65
C GLY A 173 -2.75 9.08 -0.73
N CYS A 174 -2.43 8.30 -1.75
CA CYS A 174 -1.06 7.90 -2.08
C CYS A 174 -0.23 9.10 -2.55
N ASP A 175 1.07 9.04 -2.32
CA ASP A 175 2.02 9.98 -2.93
C ASP A 175 2.21 9.61 -4.41
N GLU A 176 1.70 10.43 -5.32
CA GLU A 176 1.81 10.18 -6.76
C GLU A 176 3.24 10.36 -7.30
N GLY A 177 4.18 10.91 -6.54
CA GLY A 177 5.61 10.90 -6.85
C GLY A 177 6.31 9.57 -6.48
N VAL A 178 5.54 8.58 -5.99
CA VAL A 178 6.02 7.24 -5.60
C VAL A 178 5.22 6.21 -6.39
N PHE A 179 5.89 5.32 -7.11
CA PHE A 179 5.22 4.34 -7.97
C PHE A 179 4.51 3.24 -7.16
N ILE A 180 5.18 2.71 -6.11
CA ILE A 180 4.66 1.62 -5.27
C ILE A 180 3.77 2.20 -4.17
N GLN A 181 2.47 1.92 -4.23
CA GLN A 181 1.45 2.47 -3.33
C GLN A 181 1.65 2.12 -1.85
N ASP A 182 2.06 0.89 -1.54
CA ASP A 182 2.21 0.37 -0.18
C ASP A 182 3.42 0.97 0.59
N GLU A 183 4.34 1.62 -0.11
CA GLU A 183 5.45 2.33 0.54
C GLU A 183 5.00 3.67 1.13
N SER A 184 4.13 4.42 0.46
CA SER A 184 3.75 5.79 0.90
C SER A 184 2.45 5.87 1.69
N LEU A 185 1.42 5.13 1.27
CA LEU A 185 0.06 5.27 1.80
C LEU A 185 -0.05 5.02 3.31
N PRO A 186 0.52 3.94 3.89
CA PRO A 186 0.37 3.68 5.32
C PRO A 186 0.92 4.80 6.21
N LEU A 187 2.02 5.44 5.78
CA LEU A 187 2.62 6.54 6.52
C LEU A 187 1.74 7.80 6.47
N ARG A 188 1.17 8.12 5.30
CA ARG A 188 0.31 9.27 5.09
C ARG A 188 -1.01 9.13 5.86
N LEU A 189 -1.63 7.95 5.80
CA LEU A 189 -2.82 7.64 6.59
C LEU A 189 -2.54 7.76 8.09
N ALA A 190 -1.49 7.11 8.57
CA ALA A 190 -1.13 7.10 9.98
C ALA A 190 -0.79 8.47 10.55
N ALA A 191 -0.37 9.41 9.72
CA ALA A 191 -0.12 10.81 10.14
C ALA A 191 -1.43 11.58 10.43
N GLN A 192 -2.56 11.13 9.93
CA GLN A 192 -3.87 11.76 10.05
C GLN A 192 -4.89 10.93 10.84
N ALA A 193 -4.60 9.64 11.03
CA ALA A 193 -5.45 8.71 11.73
C ALA A 193 -5.51 8.98 13.23
N ARG A 194 -6.69 8.77 13.81
CA ARG A 194 -6.91 8.79 15.26
C ARG A 194 -6.60 7.45 15.88
N CYS A 195 -6.98 6.37 15.20
CA CYS A 195 -6.88 5.01 15.70
C CYS A 195 -6.47 4.06 14.55
N LEU A 196 -5.34 3.40 14.72
CA LEU A 196 -4.93 2.27 13.88
C LEU A 196 -5.09 0.97 14.66
N LEU A 197 -5.72 -0.01 14.03
CA LEU A 197 -5.88 -1.34 14.60
C LEU A 197 -5.11 -2.35 13.74
N ASP A 198 -4.16 -3.05 14.35
CA ASP A 198 -3.56 -4.25 13.78
C ASP A 198 -4.35 -5.50 14.23
N THR A 199 -4.56 -6.45 13.33
CA THR A 199 -5.13 -7.76 13.68
C THR A 199 -4.26 -8.91 13.18
N THR A 200 -4.39 -10.07 13.81
CA THR A 200 -3.78 -11.34 13.34
C THR A 200 -4.62 -12.04 12.26
N ALA A 201 -5.77 -11.49 11.91
CA ALA A 201 -6.63 -11.99 10.83
C ALA A 201 -5.86 -12.05 9.50
N VAL A 202 -5.76 -13.24 8.91
CA VAL A 202 -5.20 -13.42 7.56
C VAL A 202 -6.30 -13.11 6.56
N VAL A 203 -6.26 -11.91 6.00
CA VAL A 203 -7.32 -11.41 5.09
C VAL A 203 -7.07 -11.74 3.64
N THR A 204 -5.79 -11.92 3.23
CA THR A 204 -5.42 -12.32 1.87
C THR A 204 -4.39 -13.44 1.85
N TRP A 205 -4.42 -14.21 0.77
CA TRP A 205 -3.52 -15.33 0.48
C TRP A 205 -2.79 -15.00 -0.82
N VAL A 206 -1.46 -14.94 -0.73
CA VAL A 206 -0.56 -14.48 -1.80
C VAL A 206 0.07 -15.68 -2.48
N PRO A 207 -0.11 -15.86 -3.79
CA PRO A 207 0.54 -16.95 -4.54
C PRO A 207 2.07 -16.78 -4.56
N ASP A 208 2.78 -17.89 -4.80
CA ASP A 208 4.24 -17.85 -5.00
C ASP A 208 4.63 -17.48 -6.44
N GLU A 209 3.68 -17.56 -7.36
CA GLU A 209 3.87 -17.32 -8.79
C GLU A 209 3.60 -15.86 -9.15
N GLY A 210 4.40 -15.34 -10.10
CA GLY A 210 4.20 -14.02 -10.71
C GLY A 210 5.37 -13.07 -10.52
N SER A 211 5.51 -12.11 -11.43
CA SER A 211 6.43 -10.99 -11.27
C SER A 211 5.81 -9.96 -10.32
N HIS A 212 6.32 -9.90 -9.11
CA HIS A 212 5.91 -8.87 -8.16
C HIS A 212 6.73 -7.59 -8.37
N LEU A 213 6.09 -6.42 -8.17
CA LEU A 213 6.82 -5.13 -8.11
C LEU A 213 7.95 -5.18 -7.07
N SER A 214 7.80 -6.02 -6.04
CA SER A 214 8.81 -6.28 -5.01
C SER A 214 10.09 -6.94 -5.52
N ASP A 215 10.13 -7.49 -6.74
CA ASP A 215 11.33 -8.10 -7.31
C ASP A 215 12.30 -7.03 -7.85
N ASN A 216 11.80 -5.85 -8.18
CA ASN A 216 12.61 -4.70 -8.57
C ASN A 216 13.16 -3.96 -7.33
N LYS A 217 14.31 -4.42 -6.83
CA LYS A 217 14.95 -3.86 -5.63
C LYS A 217 15.24 -2.36 -5.73
N ILE A 218 15.65 -1.88 -6.91
CA ILE A 218 15.96 -0.45 -7.05
C ILE A 218 14.70 0.41 -6.99
N GLN A 219 13.60 -0.06 -7.59
CA GLN A 219 12.30 0.62 -7.45
C GLN A 219 11.91 0.73 -5.97
N GLN A 220 12.05 -0.36 -5.21
CA GLN A 220 11.76 -0.34 -3.77
C GLN A 220 12.65 0.65 -3.01
N HIS A 221 13.96 0.70 -3.30
CA HIS A 221 14.87 1.62 -2.62
C HIS A 221 14.56 3.07 -2.96
N HIS A 222 14.26 3.34 -4.23
CA HIS A 222 13.84 4.65 -4.71
C HIS A 222 12.56 5.09 -4.02
N ASP A 223 11.50 4.30 -4.14
CA ASP A 223 10.18 4.67 -3.64
C ASP A 223 10.16 4.81 -2.12
N ARG A 224 10.88 3.94 -1.42
CA ARG A 224 11.07 4.05 0.03
C ARG A 224 11.81 5.31 0.43
N PHE A 225 12.86 5.70 -0.31
CA PHE A 225 13.54 6.97 -0.07
C PHE A 225 12.60 8.15 -0.34
N MET A 226 11.95 8.17 -1.51
CA MET A 226 11.03 9.25 -1.91
C MET A 226 9.90 9.42 -0.89
N THR A 227 9.29 8.32 -0.45
CA THR A 227 8.26 8.33 0.59
C THR A 227 8.70 9.10 1.83
N PHE A 228 9.85 8.74 2.42
CA PHE A 228 10.32 9.38 3.65
C PHE A 228 10.78 10.80 3.43
N TYR A 229 11.41 11.09 2.29
CA TYR A 229 11.85 12.42 1.93
C TYR A 229 10.68 13.36 1.69
N HIS A 230 9.69 12.98 0.85
CA HIS A 230 8.50 13.79 0.60
C HIS A 230 7.71 14.01 1.89
N PHE A 231 7.54 12.96 2.70
CA PHE A 231 6.85 13.08 3.97
C PHE A 231 7.53 14.08 4.92
N LEU A 232 8.86 14.07 5.02
CA LEU A 232 9.63 15.05 5.81
C LEU A 232 9.44 16.49 5.32
N ARG A 233 9.37 16.67 3.99
CA ARG A 233 9.18 17.99 3.37
C ARG A 233 7.76 18.52 3.54
N GLN A 234 6.78 17.64 3.47
CA GLN A 234 5.36 17.99 3.63
C GLN A 234 4.97 18.24 5.09
N HIS A 235 5.75 17.73 6.06
CA HIS A 235 5.46 17.83 7.49
C HIS A 235 6.61 18.48 8.29
N PRO A 236 6.91 19.78 8.08
CA PRO A 236 8.01 20.46 8.77
C PRO A 236 7.79 20.56 10.28
N GLN A 237 6.54 20.47 10.74
CA GLN A 237 6.12 20.56 12.15
C GLN A 237 6.31 19.27 12.95
N LEU A 238 6.76 18.17 12.32
CA LEU A 238 6.98 16.90 13.03
C LEU A 238 8.00 17.03 14.15
N ASP A 239 7.73 16.33 15.26
CA ASP A 239 8.68 16.17 16.36
C ASP A 239 10.07 15.75 15.89
N ALA A 240 11.10 16.21 16.58
CA ALA A 240 12.49 15.88 16.29
C ALA A 240 12.75 14.37 16.24
N THR A 241 12.09 13.60 17.11
CA THR A 241 12.21 12.13 17.16
C THR A 241 11.73 11.48 15.86
N TYR A 242 10.57 11.91 15.33
CA TYR A 242 10.03 11.38 14.07
C TYR A 242 10.87 11.83 12.88
N ARG A 243 11.28 13.10 12.86
CA ARG A 243 12.19 13.64 11.83
C ARG A 243 13.50 12.86 11.77
N GLN A 244 14.11 12.59 12.92
CA GLN A 244 15.33 11.79 13.01
C GLN A 244 15.10 10.37 12.47
N LYS A 245 14.02 9.70 12.86
CA LYS A 245 13.69 8.34 12.41
C LYS A 245 13.45 8.27 10.91
N LEU A 246 12.77 9.25 10.34
CA LEU A 246 12.54 9.37 8.89
C LEU A 246 13.85 9.61 8.14
N GLY A 247 14.72 10.50 8.64
CA GLY A 247 16.05 10.73 8.08
C GLY A 247 16.91 9.46 8.09
N GLN A 248 16.87 8.67 9.18
CA GLN A 248 17.55 7.37 9.26
C GLN A 248 17.01 6.38 8.20
N LYS A 249 15.69 6.40 7.94
CA LYS A 249 15.07 5.56 6.90
C LYS A 249 15.50 6.00 5.49
N CYS A 250 15.58 7.31 5.21
CA CYS A 250 16.15 7.84 3.95
C CYS A 250 17.59 7.35 3.74
N ILE A 251 18.44 7.49 4.74
CA ILE A 251 19.85 7.04 4.69
C ILE A 251 19.94 5.52 4.50
N SER A 252 19.07 4.77 5.17
CA SER A 252 19.03 3.30 5.03
C SER A 252 18.67 2.88 3.61
N ALA A 253 17.69 3.54 2.97
CA ALA A 253 17.30 3.28 1.58
C ALA A 253 18.46 3.60 0.63
N ALA A 254 19.10 4.76 0.78
CA ALA A 254 20.25 5.17 -0.04
C ALA A 254 21.45 4.20 0.11
N ARG A 255 21.72 3.74 1.34
CA ARG A 255 22.80 2.75 1.58
C ARG A 255 22.50 1.41 0.91
N LYS A 256 21.25 0.97 0.88
CA LYS A 256 20.86 -0.25 0.18
C LYS A 256 21.04 -0.09 -1.32
N ALA A 257 20.62 1.04 -1.90
CA ALA A 257 20.83 1.36 -3.31
C ALA A 257 22.34 1.36 -3.66
N LEU A 258 23.19 1.99 -2.83
CA LEU A 258 24.64 1.95 -3.02
C LEU A 258 25.19 0.53 -3.00
N ARG A 259 24.77 -0.31 -2.05
CA ARG A 259 25.20 -1.71 -1.96
C ARG A 259 24.82 -2.51 -3.20
N ASP A 260 23.67 -2.19 -3.78
CA ASP A 260 23.15 -2.84 -4.98
C ASP A 260 23.72 -2.21 -6.28
N GLY A 261 24.79 -1.40 -6.17
CA GLY A 261 25.61 -0.89 -7.29
C GLY A 261 25.19 0.46 -7.87
N TYR A 262 24.25 1.17 -7.25
CA TYR A 262 23.79 2.47 -7.75
C TYR A 262 24.63 3.63 -7.21
N ALA A 263 24.86 4.63 -8.08
CA ALA A 263 25.68 5.80 -7.76
C ALA A 263 25.03 6.65 -6.65
N MET A 264 25.67 6.64 -5.47
CA MET A 264 25.30 7.43 -4.28
C MET A 264 26.57 8.07 -3.71
N PRO A 265 26.46 9.16 -2.94
CA PRO A 265 27.63 9.80 -2.32
C PRO A 265 28.25 8.92 -1.18
N GLY A 266 28.99 7.87 -1.57
CA GLY A 266 29.36 6.71 -0.79
C GLY A 266 30.02 6.98 0.58
N LEU A 267 31.12 7.74 0.65
CA LEU A 267 31.84 8.00 1.92
C LEU A 267 30.98 8.83 2.89
N LYS A 268 30.34 9.89 2.41
CA LYS A 268 29.44 10.72 3.22
C LYS A 268 28.24 9.92 3.72
N LEU A 269 27.71 9.03 2.89
CA LEU A 269 26.57 8.18 3.21
C LEU A 269 26.91 7.16 4.30
N GLN A 270 28.07 6.54 4.25
CA GLN A 270 28.55 5.60 5.29
C GLN A 270 28.69 6.32 6.64
N PHE A 271 29.34 7.47 6.64
CA PHE A 271 29.49 8.28 7.85
C PHE A 271 28.14 8.70 8.43
N ALA A 272 27.25 9.24 7.58
CA ALA A 272 25.90 9.63 7.99
C ALA A 272 25.09 8.46 8.56
N TYR A 273 25.25 7.25 8.02
CA TYR A 273 24.58 6.05 8.53
C TYR A 273 25.04 5.70 9.95
N PHE A 274 26.34 5.72 10.22
CA PHE A 274 26.86 5.46 11.58
C PHE A 274 26.46 6.56 12.56
N ALA A 275 26.59 7.83 12.16
CA ALA A 275 26.16 8.96 12.96
C ALA A 275 24.65 8.89 13.29
N ALA A 276 23.82 8.49 12.32
CA ALA A 276 22.39 8.29 12.53
C ALA A 276 22.10 7.18 13.54
N LYS A 277 22.83 6.06 13.50
CA LYS A 277 22.69 4.98 14.49
C LYS A 277 23.04 5.42 15.91
N LEU A 278 24.00 6.32 16.05
CA LEU A 278 24.42 6.88 17.34
C LEU A 278 23.53 8.05 17.79
N GLY A 279 22.48 8.39 17.04
CA GLY A 279 21.62 9.52 17.35
C GLY A 279 22.25 10.91 17.07
N LEU A 280 23.45 10.94 16.50
CA LEU A 280 24.22 12.15 16.22
C LEU A 280 23.89 12.83 14.90
N PHE A 281 23.19 12.11 13.99
CA PHE A 281 22.76 12.67 12.70
C PHE A 281 21.44 13.42 12.88
N LYS A 282 21.47 14.71 12.70
CA LYS A 282 20.26 15.51 12.49
C LYS A 282 19.92 15.39 11.00
N ALA A 283 18.66 15.08 10.67
CA ALA A 283 18.17 15.01 9.30
C ALA A 283 18.30 16.40 8.65
N ASP A 284 19.52 16.73 8.26
CA ASP A 284 19.90 17.99 7.65
C ASP A 284 19.37 18.01 6.19
N GLY A 285 18.67 19.09 5.84
CA GLY A 285 18.05 19.26 4.56
C GLY A 285 19.00 19.08 3.38
N ALA A 286 20.19 19.68 3.45
CA ALA A 286 21.15 19.69 2.33
C ALA A 286 21.67 18.29 1.96
N PHE A 287 21.92 17.42 2.95
CA PHE A 287 22.38 16.06 2.69
C PHE A 287 21.26 15.20 2.10
N LEU A 288 20.04 15.30 2.61
CA LEU A 288 18.88 14.59 2.07
C LEU A 288 18.53 15.08 0.67
N ASP A 289 18.71 16.36 0.37
CA ASP A 289 18.50 16.94 -0.97
C ASP A 289 19.54 16.41 -1.99
N ALA A 290 20.79 16.24 -1.56
CA ALA A 290 21.81 15.60 -2.40
C ALA A 290 21.47 14.13 -2.71
N LEU A 291 20.94 13.38 -1.73
CA LEU A 291 20.45 12.01 -1.95
C LEU A 291 19.22 11.99 -2.87
N TYR A 292 18.30 12.93 -2.70
CA TYR A 292 17.13 13.09 -3.57
C TYR A 292 17.54 13.30 -5.02
N THR A 293 18.51 14.20 -5.27
CA THR A 293 19.05 14.43 -6.61
C THR A 293 19.65 13.15 -7.19
N ALA A 294 20.43 12.39 -6.40
CA ALA A 294 21.00 11.12 -6.83
C ALA A 294 19.93 10.09 -7.21
N PHE A 295 18.87 9.96 -6.41
CA PHE A 295 17.76 9.05 -6.73
C PHE A 295 16.98 9.47 -7.98
N LYS A 296 16.78 10.77 -8.21
CA LYS A 296 16.15 11.28 -9.45
C LYS A 296 16.94 10.94 -10.72
N MET A 297 18.23 10.75 -10.61
CA MET A 297 19.10 10.41 -11.76
C MET A 297 19.12 8.92 -12.10
N ILE A 298 18.47 8.05 -11.33
CA ILE A 298 18.44 6.62 -11.63
C ILE A 298 17.48 6.35 -12.79
N PRO A 299 17.96 5.88 -13.97
CA PRO A 299 17.12 5.74 -15.16
C PRO A 299 16.19 4.52 -15.11
N ALA A 300 16.52 3.50 -14.31
CA ALA A 300 15.82 2.21 -14.27
C ALA A 300 14.57 2.21 -13.37
N VAL A 301 14.13 3.39 -12.91
CA VAL A 301 12.99 3.55 -12.01
C VAL A 301 11.77 4.03 -12.79
N ARG A 302 10.64 3.34 -12.60
CA ARG A 302 9.33 3.82 -13.08
C ARG A 302 8.88 5.01 -12.26
N ARG A 303 8.37 6.02 -12.94
CA ARG A 303 7.78 7.22 -12.33
C ARG A 303 6.38 7.40 -12.90
N PRO A 304 5.47 8.01 -12.13
CA PRO A 304 4.09 8.26 -12.57
C PRO A 304 3.95 9.37 -13.63
N ASP A 305 5.04 9.99 -14.01
CA ASP A 305 5.08 11.18 -14.92
C ASP A 305 4.59 10.89 -16.33
#